data_c48818c13cdea5da94d4ec73be9a90ce
#
_entry.id   c48818c13cdea5da94d4ec73be9a90ce
#
_cell.length_a   1.000
_cell.length_b   1.000
_cell.length_c   1.000
_cell.angle_alpha   90.00
_cell.angle_beta   90.00
_cell.angle_gamma   90.00
#
_symmetry.space_group_name_H-M   'P 1'
#
loop_
_entity.id
_entity.type
_entity.pdbx_description
1 polymer ?
#
loop_
_entity_poly.entity_id
_entity_poly.type
_entity_poly.pdbx_seq_one_letter_code
_entity_poly.pdbx_strand_id
1 'polypeptide(L)'
;MPIFGTRAIWLSQILIVILVSYLVLAARGFLVVGPATNAAEEVLLRLPVMIYLGWATVAAAAGFATTFRSWGMPESARWVNEIGVVLVLSATIMSLLVVGRLVAVLGFLLTACWALLAVALATNSNSVRNAAVIAIVIMVAVVVGRTLRSPQRRVVLLG
;
A
#
# COMPACT_ATOMS: atom_id res chain seq x y z
N MET A 1 -10.89 32.02 -0.58
CA MET A 1 -11.25 31.12 -1.67
C MET A 1 -10.75 29.66 -1.47
N PRO A 2 -11.24 28.89 -0.50
CA PRO A 2 -10.81 27.49 -0.35
C PRO A 2 -11.92 26.45 -0.63
N ILE A 3 -13.14 26.84 -0.96
CA ILE A 3 -14.29 25.93 -0.98
C ILE A 3 -14.24 24.91 -2.14
N PHE A 4 -13.62 25.26 -3.27
CA PHE A 4 -13.50 24.35 -4.41
C PHE A 4 -12.42 23.26 -4.21
N GLY A 5 -11.38 23.54 -3.43
CA GLY A 5 -10.30 22.57 -3.17
C GLY A 5 -10.73 21.40 -2.28
N THR A 6 -11.55 21.64 -1.27
CA THR A 6 -11.97 20.60 -0.31
C THR A 6 -12.90 19.55 -0.91
N ARG A 7 -13.83 19.94 -1.80
CA ARG A 7 -14.71 18.99 -2.49
C ARG A 7 -13.94 18.08 -3.44
N ALA A 8 -12.93 18.61 -4.15
CA ALA A 8 -12.10 17.82 -5.05
C ALA A 8 -11.25 16.77 -4.30
N ILE A 9 -10.75 17.09 -3.10
CA ILE A 9 -9.98 16.17 -2.26
C ILE A 9 -10.85 14.98 -1.83
N TRP A 10 -12.09 15.22 -1.39
CA TRP A 10 -13.01 14.15 -1.02
C TRP A 10 -13.36 13.21 -2.18
N LEU A 11 -13.65 13.78 -3.34
CA LEU A 11 -13.94 12.99 -4.53
C LEU A 11 -12.74 12.12 -4.92
N SER A 12 -11.54 12.70 -4.88
CA SER A 12 -10.30 11.96 -5.12
C SER A 12 -10.13 10.80 -4.11
N GLN A 13 -10.44 11.02 -2.83
CA GLN A 13 -10.35 10.01 -1.80
C GLN A 13 -11.35 8.86 -2.01
N ILE A 14 -12.58 9.17 -2.39
CA ILE A 14 -13.60 8.17 -2.73
C ILE A 14 -13.14 7.34 -3.93
N LEU A 15 -12.65 7.99 -4.98
CA LEU A 15 -12.19 7.32 -6.19
C LEU A 15 -11.00 6.39 -5.91
N ILE A 16 -10.05 6.78 -5.07
CA ILE A 16 -8.91 5.92 -4.73
C ILE A 16 -9.32 4.71 -3.90
N VAL A 17 -10.32 4.84 -3.00
CA VAL A 17 -10.89 3.71 -2.25
C VAL A 17 -11.60 2.74 -3.18
N ILE A 18 -12.40 3.25 -4.12
CA ILE A 18 -13.06 2.43 -5.15
C ILE A 18 -12.00 1.70 -5.99
N LEU A 19 -10.97 2.41 -6.44
CA LEU A 19 -9.87 1.85 -7.21
C LEU A 19 -9.17 0.71 -6.46
N VAL A 20 -8.79 0.93 -5.19
CA VAL A 20 -8.17 -0.10 -4.35
C VAL A 20 -9.07 -1.32 -4.22
N SER A 21 -10.39 -1.11 -4.05
CA SER A 21 -11.36 -2.21 -3.96
C SER A 21 -11.39 -3.05 -5.23
N TYR A 22 -11.42 -2.43 -6.41
CA TYR A 22 -11.36 -3.15 -7.70
C TYR A 22 -10.03 -3.87 -7.90
N LEU A 23 -8.90 -3.25 -7.53
CA LEU A 23 -7.59 -3.88 -7.61
C LEU A 23 -7.49 -5.10 -6.68
N VAL A 24 -8.07 -5.04 -5.48
CA VAL A 24 -8.14 -6.19 -4.57
C VAL A 24 -8.98 -7.31 -5.16
N LEU A 25 -10.12 -6.98 -5.79
CA LEU A 25 -10.96 -7.99 -6.47
C LEU A 25 -10.23 -8.63 -7.65
N ALA A 26 -9.53 -7.85 -8.48
CA ALA A 26 -8.71 -8.36 -9.58
C ALA A 26 -7.58 -9.27 -9.06
N ALA A 27 -6.87 -8.84 -8.01
CA ALA A 27 -5.81 -9.63 -7.39
C ALA A 27 -6.33 -10.94 -6.77
N ARG A 28 -7.56 -10.94 -6.22
CA ARG A 28 -8.23 -12.17 -5.76
C ARG A 28 -8.55 -13.12 -6.91
N GLY A 29 -8.91 -12.59 -8.08
CA GLY A 29 -9.13 -13.37 -9.29
C GLY A 29 -7.89 -14.21 -9.64
N PHE A 30 -6.69 -13.68 -9.49
CA PHE A 30 -5.45 -14.42 -9.74
C PHE A 30 -5.26 -15.62 -8.80
N LEU A 31 -5.80 -15.58 -7.57
CA LEU A 31 -5.76 -16.72 -6.65
C LEU A 31 -6.65 -17.88 -7.14
N VAL A 32 -7.77 -17.57 -7.77
CA VAL A 32 -8.71 -18.56 -8.28
C VAL A 32 -8.19 -19.19 -9.56
N VAL A 33 -7.57 -18.39 -10.44
CA VAL A 33 -7.01 -18.86 -11.71
C VAL A 33 -5.72 -19.66 -11.51
N GLY A 34 -5.00 -19.43 -10.39
CA GLY A 34 -3.73 -20.10 -10.12
C GLY A 34 -2.50 -19.37 -10.68
N PRO A 35 -1.34 -20.05 -10.78
CA PRO A 35 -0.11 -19.43 -11.30
C PRO A 35 -0.24 -19.04 -12.78
N ALA A 36 0.56 -18.06 -13.21
CA ALA A 36 0.57 -17.62 -14.60
C ALA A 36 0.98 -18.77 -15.53
N THR A 37 0.33 -18.86 -16.68
CA THR A 37 0.60 -19.91 -17.68
C THR A 37 1.82 -19.57 -18.53
N ASN A 38 2.18 -18.30 -18.63
CA ASN A 38 3.33 -17.82 -19.38
C ASN A 38 3.84 -16.46 -18.85
N ALA A 39 5.08 -16.10 -19.21
CA ALA A 39 5.71 -14.85 -18.79
C ALA A 39 4.97 -13.59 -19.28
N ALA A 40 4.26 -13.66 -20.41
CA ALA A 40 3.49 -12.52 -20.90
C ALA A 40 2.28 -12.22 -20.01
N GLU A 41 1.57 -13.24 -19.54
CA GLU A 41 0.48 -13.09 -18.57
C GLU A 41 0.98 -12.46 -17.27
N GLU A 42 2.13 -12.92 -16.78
CA GLU A 42 2.73 -12.37 -15.55
C GLU A 42 3.09 -10.90 -15.70
N VAL A 43 3.83 -10.56 -16.74
CA VAL A 43 4.36 -9.19 -16.94
C VAL A 43 3.28 -8.21 -17.37
N LEU A 44 2.32 -8.63 -18.20
CA LEU A 44 1.34 -7.71 -18.78
C LEU A 44 0.05 -7.60 -17.97
N LEU A 45 -0.30 -8.61 -17.16
CA LEU A 45 -1.54 -8.61 -16.38
C LEU A 45 -1.28 -8.54 -14.87
N ARG A 46 -0.52 -9.48 -14.31
CA ARG A 46 -0.39 -9.61 -12.86
C ARG A 46 0.52 -8.56 -12.26
N LEU A 47 1.68 -8.35 -12.83
CA LEU A 47 2.66 -7.41 -12.31
C LEU A 47 2.11 -5.96 -12.27
N PRO A 48 1.47 -5.41 -13.32
CA PRO A 48 0.88 -4.08 -13.27
C PRO A 48 -0.20 -3.93 -12.20
N VAL A 49 -1.09 -4.92 -12.06
CA VAL A 49 -2.15 -4.89 -11.05
C VAL A 49 -1.55 -4.87 -9.65
N MET A 50 -0.52 -5.68 -9.39
CA MET A 50 0.13 -5.76 -8.08
C MET A 50 0.95 -4.50 -7.77
N ILE A 51 1.66 -3.96 -8.76
CA ILE A 51 2.36 -2.66 -8.65
C ILE A 51 1.37 -1.56 -8.28
N TYR A 52 0.27 -1.48 -9.01
CA TYR A 52 -0.71 -0.42 -8.82
C TYR A 52 -1.45 -0.57 -7.48
N LEU A 53 -1.76 -1.80 -7.07
CA LEU A 53 -2.36 -2.09 -5.78
C LEU A 53 -1.44 -1.67 -4.62
N GLY A 54 -0.15 -1.97 -4.69
CA GLY A 54 0.82 -1.59 -3.68
C GLY A 54 0.90 -0.07 -3.50
N TRP A 55 1.01 0.66 -4.61
CA TRP A 55 1.02 2.12 -4.59
C TRP A 55 -0.30 2.70 -4.10
N ALA A 56 -1.43 2.25 -4.63
CA ALA A 56 -2.74 2.78 -4.32
C ALA A 56 -3.14 2.57 -2.85
N THR A 57 -2.70 1.48 -2.22
CA THR A 57 -2.95 1.21 -0.80
C THR A 57 -2.30 2.27 0.10
N VAL A 58 -1.04 2.61 -0.15
CA VAL A 58 -0.34 3.65 0.62
C VAL A 58 -0.85 5.04 0.25
N ALA A 59 -1.15 5.30 -1.03
CA ALA A 59 -1.72 6.56 -1.49
C ALA A 59 -3.11 6.83 -0.87
N ALA A 60 -3.94 5.81 -0.69
CA ALA A 60 -5.21 5.93 0.02
C ALA A 60 -5.00 6.41 1.47
N ALA A 61 -4.06 5.82 2.20
CA ALA A 61 -3.74 6.24 3.56
C ALA A 61 -3.20 7.68 3.62
N ALA A 62 -2.29 8.04 2.70
CA ALA A 62 -1.77 9.41 2.59
C ALA A 62 -2.86 10.42 2.22
N GLY A 63 -3.81 10.03 1.37
CA GLY A 63 -4.96 10.84 0.99
C GLY A 63 -5.86 11.17 2.19
N PHE A 64 -6.09 10.26 3.11
CA PHE A 64 -6.79 10.56 4.37
C PHE A 64 -6.04 11.59 5.20
N ALA A 65 -4.71 11.48 5.32
CA ALA A 65 -3.91 12.47 6.04
C ALA A 65 -4.03 13.88 5.43
N THR A 66 -4.00 13.99 4.09
CA THR A 66 -4.19 15.28 3.39
C THR A 66 -5.60 15.83 3.57
N THR A 67 -6.61 14.96 3.61
CA THR A 67 -7.99 15.34 3.86
C THR A 67 -8.16 15.94 5.25
N PHE A 68 -7.60 15.34 6.28
CA PHE A 68 -7.62 15.89 7.65
C PHE A 68 -6.91 17.23 7.74
N ARG A 69 -5.78 17.41 7.05
CA ARG A 69 -5.09 18.71 6.96
C ARG A 69 -5.95 19.79 6.29
N SER A 70 -6.72 19.45 5.28
CA SER A 70 -7.60 20.39 4.59
C SER A 70 -8.73 20.94 5.49
N TRP A 71 -9.01 20.29 6.61
CA TRP A 71 -9.94 20.75 7.65
C TRP A 71 -9.32 21.74 8.65
N GLY A 72 -8.10 22.22 8.37
CA GLY A 72 -7.43 23.22 9.20
C GLY A 72 -6.78 22.64 10.47
N MET A 73 -6.54 21.34 10.48
CA MET A 73 -5.87 20.67 11.61
C MET A 73 -4.38 21.06 11.64
N PRO A 74 -3.88 21.64 12.76
CA PRO A 74 -2.49 22.06 12.86
C PRO A 74 -1.56 20.84 12.86
N GLU A 75 -0.51 20.87 12.03
CA GLU A 75 0.50 19.79 11.95
C GLU A 75 1.22 19.52 13.27
N SER A 76 1.27 20.53 14.15
CA SER A 76 1.90 20.44 15.47
C SER A 76 1.06 19.71 16.51
N ALA A 77 -0.22 19.43 16.23
CA ALA A 77 -1.07 18.75 17.18
C ALA A 77 -0.66 17.27 17.31
N ARG A 78 -0.42 16.83 18.53
CA ARG A 78 0.01 15.45 18.85
C ARG A 78 -0.90 14.39 18.22
N TRP A 79 -2.20 14.59 18.30
CA TRP A 79 -3.20 13.66 17.76
C TRP A 79 -3.16 13.52 16.22
N VAL A 80 -2.71 14.57 15.48
CA VAL A 80 -2.50 14.49 14.02
C VAL A 80 -1.38 13.52 13.69
N ASN A 81 -0.30 13.53 14.49
CA ASN A 81 0.78 12.55 14.37
C ASN A 81 0.30 11.14 14.71
N GLU A 82 -0.53 10.98 15.73
CA GLU A 82 -1.13 9.70 16.12
C GLU A 82 -2.02 9.13 15.00
N ILE A 83 -2.85 9.96 14.36
CA ILE A 83 -3.61 9.56 13.16
C ILE A 83 -2.67 9.15 12.02
N GLY A 84 -1.59 9.89 11.77
CA GLY A 84 -0.60 9.54 10.75
C GLY A 84 0.01 8.15 11.01
N VAL A 85 0.36 7.84 12.24
CA VAL A 85 0.85 6.50 12.64
C VAL A 85 -0.21 5.43 12.41
N VAL A 86 -1.47 5.67 12.82
CA VAL A 86 -2.58 4.73 12.61
C VAL A 86 -2.81 4.46 11.13
N LEU A 87 -2.74 5.47 10.27
CA LEU A 87 -2.87 5.32 8.82
C LEU A 87 -1.73 4.48 8.22
N VAL A 88 -0.49 4.71 8.65
CA VAL A 88 0.67 3.89 8.23
C VAL A 88 0.50 2.45 8.69
N LEU A 89 0.10 2.22 9.93
CA LEU A 89 -0.13 0.88 10.47
C LEU A 89 -1.28 0.16 9.74
N SER A 90 -2.39 0.86 9.46
CA SER A 90 -3.51 0.28 8.72
C SER A 90 -3.11 -0.11 7.28
N ALA A 91 -2.35 0.74 6.59
CA ALA A 91 -1.79 0.42 5.28
C ALA A 91 -0.85 -0.78 5.35
N THR A 92 -0.04 -0.88 6.40
CA THR A 92 0.86 -2.02 6.62
C THR A 92 0.10 -3.31 6.87
N ILE A 93 -0.92 -3.29 7.73
CA ILE A 93 -1.76 -4.46 8.01
C ILE A 93 -2.46 -4.93 6.73
N MET A 94 -3.07 -4.00 5.99
CA MET A 94 -3.69 -4.31 4.70
C MET A 94 -2.68 -4.91 3.71
N SER A 95 -1.48 -4.35 3.66
CA SER A 95 -0.38 -4.87 2.84
C SER A 95 0.02 -6.29 3.23
N LEU A 96 0.13 -6.58 4.52
CA LEU A 96 0.46 -7.92 5.02
C LEU A 96 -0.65 -8.94 4.73
N LEU A 97 -1.92 -8.54 4.82
CA LEU A 97 -3.06 -9.39 4.46
C LEU A 97 -3.06 -9.73 2.97
N VAL A 98 -2.73 -8.76 2.12
CA VAL A 98 -2.60 -8.94 0.68
C VAL A 98 -1.42 -9.84 0.37
N VAL A 99 -0.22 -9.50 0.85
CA VAL A 99 1.01 -10.30 0.66
C VAL A 99 0.84 -11.73 1.17
N GLY A 100 0.01 -11.92 2.20
CA GLY A 100 -0.25 -13.21 2.80
C GLY A 100 -0.94 -14.21 1.90
N ARG A 101 -1.64 -13.76 0.87
CA ARG A 101 -2.61 -14.55 0.09
C ARG A 101 -2.38 -14.50 -1.41
N LEU A 102 -1.54 -13.59 -1.93
CA LEU A 102 -1.45 -13.33 -3.36
C LEU A 102 -0.21 -13.93 -4.02
N VAL A 103 -0.35 -14.21 -5.30
CA VAL A 103 0.69 -14.54 -6.27
C VAL A 103 1.30 -13.24 -6.80
N ALA A 104 2.54 -13.23 -7.26
CA ALA A 104 3.26 -12.04 -7.77
C ALA A 104 3.44 -10.91 -6.74
N VAL A 105 3.86 -11.27 -5.54
CA VAL A 105 3.98 -10.36 -4.40
C VAL A 105 5.07 -9.30 -4.56
N LEU A 106 6.09 -9.54 -5.39
CA LEU A 106 7.23 -8.63 -5.53
C LEU A 106 6.84 -7.25 -6.05
N GLY A 107 5.97 -7.17 -7.05
CA GLY A 107 5.50 -5.90 -7.59
C GLY A 107 4.79 -5.06 -6.52
N PHE A 108 3.92 -5.70 -5.76
CA PHE A 108 3.23 -5.06 -4.63
C PHE A 108 4.22 -4.58 -3.55
N LEU A 109 5.14 -5.46 -3.13
CA LEU A 109 6.11 -5.14 -2.08
C LEU A 109 6.99 -3.95 -2.46
N LEU A 110 7.56 -3.97 -3.67
CA LEU A 110 8.43 -2.91 -4.16
C LEU A 110 7.74 -1.55 -4.14
N THR A 111 6.51 -1.50 -4.64
CA THR A 111 5.77 -0.23 -4.72
C THR A 111 5.23 0.23 -3.37
N ALA A 112 4.79 -0.67 -2.51
CA ALA A 112 4.37 -0.32 -1.16
C ALA A 112 5.56 0.18 -0.32
N CYS A 113 6.73 -0.48 -0.39
CA CYS A 113 7.94 -0.03 0.27
C CYS A 113 8.42 1.33 -0.27
N TRP A 114 8.38 1.52 -1.60
CA TRP A 114 8.71 2.79 -2.22
C TRP A 114 7.80 3.93 -1.74
N ALA A 115 6.48 3.68 -1.70
CA ALA A 115 5.50 4.66 -1.24
C ALA A 115 5.67 4.99 0.25
N LEU A 116 5.92 4.00 1.10
CA LEU A 116 6.22 4.22 2.52
C LEU A 116 7.54 4.97 2.73
N LEU A 117 8.55 4.71 1.89
CA LEU A 117 9.80 5.46 1.91
C LEU A 117 9.54 6.94 1.58
N ALA A 118 8.73 7.23 0.56
CA ALA A 118 8.34 8.58 0.22
C ALA A 118 7.63 9.28 1.40
N VAL A 119 6.72 8.59 2.11
CA VAL A 119 6.08 9.09 3.34
C VAL A 119 7.13 9.38 4.42
N ALA A 120 8.09 8.47 4.65
CA ALA A 120 9.13 8.65 5.64
C ALA A 120 10.04 9.85 5.36
N LEU A 121 10.32 10.11 4.09
CA LEU A 121 11.16 11.24 3.65
C LEU A 121 10.41 12.58 3.66
N ALA A 122 9.12 12.56 3.34
CA ALA A 122 8.30 13.77 3.24
C ALA A 122 7.73 14.26 4.58
N THR A 123 7.65 13.39 5.60
CA THR A 123 7.04 13.76 6.88
C THR A 123 8.01 14.51 7.79
N ASN A 124 7.49 15.54 8.48
CA ASN A 124 8.19 16.26 9.55
C ASN A 124 8.05 15.56 10.92
N SER A 125 7.15 14.58 11.04
CA SER A 125 6.89 13.84 12.28
C SER A 125 7.84 12.65 12.42
N ASN A 126 8.65 12.63 13.46
CA ASN A 126 9.51 11.49 13.78
C ASN A 126 8.72 10.21 14.06
N SER A 127 7.53 10.32 14.67
CA SER A 127 6.67 9.17 14.95
C SER A 127 6.16 8.52 13.67
N VAL A 128 5.68 9.31 12.70
CA VAL A 128 5.23 8.81 11.38
C VAL A 128 6.38 8.24 10.59
N ARG A 129 7.55 8.90 10.61
CA ARG A 129 8.78 8.41 9.95
C ARG A 129 9.18 7.05 10.48
N ASN A 130 9.29 6.91 11.80
CA ASN A 130 9.67 5.66 12.45
C ASN A 130 8.63 4.55 12.14
N ALA A 131 7.34 4.86 12.20
CA ALA A 131 6.29 3.92 11.83
C ALA A 131 6.43 3.42 10.39
N ALA A 132 6.70 4.31 9.43
CA ALA A 132 6.89 3.96 8.03
C ALA A 132 8.13 3.07 7.82
N VAL A 133 9.25 3.40 8.48
CA VAL A 133 10.49 2.58 8.41
C VAL A 133 10.26 1.20 9.02
N ILE A 134 9.63 1.11 10.18
CA ILE A 134 9.29 -0.16 10.83
C ILE A 134 8.36 -0.98 9.93
N ALA A 135 7.38 -0.35 9.29
CA ALA A 135 6.48 -1.00 8.35
C ALA A 135 7.23 -1.64 7.17
N ILE A 136 8.17 -0.93 6.58
CA ILE A 136 9.02 -1.45 5.49
C ILE A 136 9.80 -2.68 5.98
N VAL A 137 10.47 -2.59 7.14
CA VAL A 137 11.24 -3.69 7.71
C VAL A 137 10.37 -4.92 7.95
N ILE A 138 9.18 -4.73 8.53
CA ILE A 138 8.23 -5.84 8.78
C ILE A 138 7.79 -6.49 7.46
N MET A 139 7.42 -5.71 6.45
CA MET A 139 6.98 -6.23 5.16
C MET A 139 8.08 -7.05 4.47
N VAL A 140 9.29 -6.51 4.43
CA VAL A 140 10.46 -7.22 3.87
C VAL A 140 10.76 -8.50 4.65
N ALA A 141 10.78 -8.44 5.98
CA ALA A 141 11.05 -9.59 6.85
C ALA A 141 10.00 -10.71 6.67
N VAL A 142 8.71 -10.36 6.54
CA VAL A 142 7.64 -11.33 6.30
C VAL A 142 7.81 -12.01 4.95
N VAL A 143 8.13 -11.27 3.89
CA VAL A 143 8.34 -11.84 2.56
C VAL A 143 9.58 -12.73 2.54
N VAL A 144 10.70 -12.25 3.05
CA VAL A 144 11.95 -13.04 3.14
C VAL A 144 11.75 -14.29 3.99
N GLY A 145 11.12 -14.18 5.16
CA GLY A 145 10.84 -15.32 6.02
C GLY A 145 9.97 -16.39 5.37
N ARG A 146 9.02 -15.98 4.52
CA ARG A 146 8.18 -16.92 3.76
C ARG A 146 8.93 -17.61 2.64
N THR A 147 9.79 -16.90 1.92
CA THR A 147 10.61 -17.47 0.85
C THR A 147 11.61 -18.48 1.37
N LEU A 148 12.19 -18.22 2.54
CA LEU A 148 13.14 -19.14 3.15
C LEU A 148 12.48 -20.43 3.67
N ARG A 149 11.25 -20.34 4.20
CA ARG A 149 10.53 -21.49 4.77
C ARG A 149 9.91 -22.43 3.75
N SER A 150 9.71 -22.03 2.52
CA SER A 150 9.02 -22.82 1.48
C SER A 150 9.65 -22.60 0.12
N PRO A 151 10.63 -23.43 -0.29
CA PRO A 151 11.27 -23.33 -1.60
C PRO A 151 10.28 -23.38 -2.78
N GLN A 152 9.20 -24.15 -2.65
CA GLN A 152 8.12 -24.22 -3.66
C GLN A 152 7.36 -22.88 -3.83
N ARG A 153 7.37 -22.00 -2.83
CA ARG A 153 6.74 -20.68 -2.91
C ARG A 153 7.61 -19.61 -3.59
N ARG A 154 8.86 -19.92 -3.92
CA ARG A 154 9.69 -19.00 -4.74
C ARG A 154 9.06 -18.78 -6.12
N VAL A 155 8.40 -19.78 -6.66
CA VAL A 155 7.65 -19.68 -7.92
C VAL A 155 6.46 -18.71 -7.78
N VAL A 156 5.81 -18.66 -6.62
CA VAL A 156 4.68 -17.79 -6.33
C VAL A 156 5.07 -16.30 -6.15
N LEU A 157 6.34 -16.01 -5.90
CA LEU A 157 6.84 -14.64 -5.79
C LEU A 157 7.16 -14.00 -7.13
N LEU A 158 7.57 -14.83 -8.07
CA LEU A 158 7.96 -14.40 -9.41
C LEU A 158 6.85 -14.63 -10.45
N GLY A 159 5.84 -15.42 -10.10
CA GLY A 159 4.72 -15.79 -10.96
C GLY A 159 4.73 -17.30 -11.23
#